data_6ef236adcda2bebcc808abe737360abc
#
_entry.id   6ef236adcda2bebcc808abe737360abc
#
_cell.length_a   1.000
_cell.length_b   1.000
_cell.length_c   1.000
_cell.angle_alpha   90.00
_cell.angle_beta   90.00
_cell.angle_gamma   90.00
#
_symmetry.space_group_name_H-M   'P 1'
#
loop_
_entity.id
_entity.type
_entity.pdbx_description
1 polymer ?
#
loop_
_entity_poly.entity_id
_entity_poly.type
_entity_poly.pdbx_seq_one_letter_code
_entity_poly.pdbx_strand_id
1 'polypeptide(L)'
;MLENDIRKDVENTVIRRARRFDTKGLEIVFDEGEFYLAGGALVNDNPVDFDLFGVKERFDLEKIKLKLARTPFAILNESENAITVLGNGGQKIQFCHHWKNGMYNLVDSFDFSHCQAAVRFTFYQTQGAYCVSEALVMDSFISAAACRDTAFVGSEYPISSLMRAAKFYHRGLFADYLSYKICVIEILIAIVQRGLFDVEDAKRQLCSISDGFGGNNRVEVLRQLIYKGGTPPKPKNEDMEDPNLPF
;
A
#
# COMPACT_ATOMS: atom_id res chain seq x y z
N MET A 1 -32.22 1.46 -2.90
CA MET A 1 -31.99 1.74 -4.32
C MET A 1 -30.74 2.60 -4.51
N LEU A 2 -30.66 3.80 -3.95
CA LEU A 2 -29.48 4.69 -4.05
C LEU A 2 -28.16 4.07 -3.58
N GLU A 3 -28.13 3.31 -2.50
CA GLU A 3 -26.90 2.71 -1.95
C GLU A 3 -26.32 1.62 -2.86
N ASN A 4 -27.16 0.80 -3.48
CA ASN A 4 -26.74 -0.20 -4.46
C ASN A 4 -26.19 0.44 -5.74
N ASP A 5 -26.72 1.61 -6.14
CA ASP A 5 -26.25 2.34 -7.30
C ASP A 5 -24.86 2.94 -7.04
N ILE A 6 -24.64 3.54 -5.86
CA ILE A 6 -23.32 4.07 -5.45
C ILE A 6 -22.27 2.96 -5.40
N ARG A 7 -22.59 1.82 -4.77
CA ARG A 7 -21.68 0.67 -4.71
C ARG A 7 -21.26 0.24 -6.11
N LYS A 8 -22.23 0.04 -7.02
CA LYS A 8 -21.97 -0.38 -8.38
C LYS A 8 -21.10 0.61 -9.16
N ASP A 9 -21.32 1.90 -8.98
CA ASP A 9 -20.51 2.95 -9.61
C ASP A 9 -19.06 2.95 -9.10
N VAL A 10 -18.87 2.73 -7.80
CA VAL A 10 -17.54 2.62 -7.19
C VAL A 10 -16.83 1.35 -7.69
N GLU A 11 -17.50 0.20 -7.72
CA GLU A 11 -16.95 -1.05 -8.25
C GLU A 11 -16.55 -0.91 -9.73
N ASN A 12 -17.40 -0.32 -10.56
CA ASN A 12 -17.09 -0.04 -11.97
C ASN A 12 -15.88 0.89 -12.12
N THR A 13 -15.74 1.86 -11.22
CA THR A 13 -14.59 2.77 -11.21
C THR A 13 -13.31 2.03 -10.83
N VAL A 14 -13.35 1.17 -9.82
CA VAL A 14 -12.23 0.32 -9.40
C VAL A 14 -11.80 -0.60 -10.56
N ILE A 15 -12.75 -1.28 -11.21
CA ILE A 15 -12.47 -2.13 -12.38
C ILE A 15 -11.86 -1.33 -13.53
N ARG A 16 -12.38 -0.15 -13.82
CA ARG A 16 -11.85 0.74 -14.88
C ARG A 16 -10.42 1.17 -14.57
N ARG A 17 -10.09 1.47 -13.30
CA ARG A 17 -8.73 1.81 -12.87
C ARG A 17 -7.81 0.62 -12.98
N ALA A 18 -8.24 -0.54 -12.52
CA ALA A 18 -7.46 -1.78 -12.64
C ALA A 18 -7.10 -2.12 -14.08
N ARG A 19 -8.00 -1.90 -15.04
CA ARG A 19 -7.76 -2.15 -16.48
C ARG A 19 -6.69 -1.26 -17.12
N ARG A 20 -6.23 -0.20 -16.43
CA ARG A 20 -5.10 0.63 -16.87
C ARG A 20 -3.75 0.01 -16.54
N PHE A 21 -3.75 -1.01 -15.70
CA PHE A 21 -2.54 -1.74 -15.36
C PHE A 21 -2.06 -2.56 -16.55
N ASP A 22 -0.85 -2.29 -17.02
CA ASP A 22 -0.22 -3.08 -18.09
C ASP A 22 0.31 -4.38 -17.51
N THR A 23 -0.33 -5.48 -17.87
CA THR A 23 0.00 -6.82 -17.39
C THR A 23 1.01 -7.55 -18.29
N LYS A 24 1.47 -6.93 -19.37
CA LYS A 24 2.37 -7.56 -20.34
C LYS A 24 3.71 -7.92 -19.70
N GLY A 25 4.11 -9.17 -19.84
CA GLY A 25 5.33 -9.74 -19.24
C GLY A 25 5.08 -10.41 -17.87
N LEU A 26 3.92 -10.22 -17.26
CA LEU A 26 3.59 -10.88 -15.98
C LEU A 26 3.29 -12.37 -16.15
N GLU A 27 2.95 -12.82 -17.36
CA GLU A 27 2.77 -14.24 -17.68
C GLU A 27 4.03 -15.07 -17.47
N ILE A 28 5.20 -14.43 -17.50
CA ILE A 28 6.50 -15.07 -17.21
C ILE A 28 6.69 -15.20 -15.68
N VAL A 29 6.11 -14.26 -14.91
CA VAL A 29 6.30 -14.18 -13.46
C VAL A 29 5.34 -15.11 -12.73
N PHE A 30 4.08 -15.21 -13.17
CA PHE A 30 3.03 -15.98 -12.49
C PHE A 30 2.71 -17.28 -13.21
N ASP A 31 3.20 -18.42 -12.69
CA ASP A 31 2.92 -19.76 -13.25
C ASP A 31 1.44 -20.14 -13.15
N GLU A 32 0.76 -19.70 -12.10
CA GLU A 32 -0.65 -20.06 -11.84
C GLU A 32 -1.64 -19.13 -12.53
N GLY A 33 -1.15 -18.12 -13.24
CA GLY A 33 -1.98 -17.23 -14.04
C GLY A 33 -2.96 -16.36 -13.24
N GLU A 34 -2.73 -16.13 -11.92
CA GLU A 34 -3.63 -15.33 -11.10
C GLU A 34 -2.86 -14.47 -10.08
N PHE A 35 -3.35 -13.24 -9.86
CA PHE A 35 -2.88 -12.36 -8.79
C PHE A 35 -3.97 -11.36 -8.39
N TYR A 36 -3.84 -10.77 -7.20
CA TYR A 36 -4.63 -9.63 -6.78
C TYR A 36 -3.84 -8.33 -7.01
N LEU A 37 -4.50 -7.33 -7.57
CA LEU A 37 -4.08 -5.94 -7.52
C LEU A 37 -4.91 -5.26 -6.44
N ALA A 38 -4.27 -4.59 -5.47
CA ALA A 38 -4.99 -3.97 -4.37
C ALA A 38 -4.37 -2.64 -3.92
N GLY A 39 -5.05 -1.95 -3.01
CA GLY A 39 -4.53 -0.75 -2.38
C GLY A 39 -4.61 0.51 -3.23
N GLY A 40 -3.61 1.39 -3.09
CA GLY A 40 -3.62 2.76 -3.59
C GLY A 40 -3.79 2.92 -5.11
N ALA A 41 -3.45 1.91 -5.91
CA ALA A 41 -3.63 1.93 -7.36
C ALA A 41 -5.11 2.01 -7.78
N LEU A 42 -6.02 1.54 -6.94
CA LEU A 42 -7.44 1.51 -7.21
C LEU A 42 -8.17 2.81 -6.81
N VAL A 43 -7.48 3.70 -6.09
CA VAL A 43 -8.03 4.99 -5.63
C VAL A 43 -7.80 6.10 -6.66
N ASN A 44 -6.65 6.12 -7.30
CA ASN A 44 -6.20 7.20 -8.14
C ASN A 44 -6.38 6.91 -9.64
N ASP A 45 -6.68 7.95 -10.40
CA ASP A 45 -6.71 7.83 -11.86
C ASP A 45 -5.31 7.75 -12.48
N ASN A 46 -4.28 8.20 -11.76
CA ASN A 46 -2.87 8.09 -12.16
C ASN A 46 -2.06 7.48 -11.00
N PRO A 47 -2.15 6.16 -10.81
CA PRO A 47 -1.40 5.48 -9.75
C PRO A 47 0.10 5.53 -10.02
N VAL A 48 0.87 5.71 -8.96
CA VAL A 48 2.34 5.71 -9.03
C VAL A 48 2.87 4.28 -8.95
N ASP A 49 2.23 3.46 -8.12
CA ASP A 49 2.66 2.12 -7.75
C ASP A 49 1.48 1.15 -7.90
N PHE A 50 1.76 -0.10 -8.29
CA PHE A 50 0.79 -1.19 -8.39
C PHE A 50 1.22 -2.33 -7.46
N ASP A 51 0.47 -2.55 -6.38
CA ASP A 51 0.76 -3.56 -5.38
C ASP A 51 0.07 -4.88 -5.76
N LEU A 52 0.87 -5.93 -6.03
CA LEU A 52 0.40 -7.25 -6.41
C LEU A 52 0.55 -8.24 -5.26
N PHE A 53 -0.44 -9.10 -5.10
CA PHE A 53 -0.51 -10.10 -4.03
C PHE A 53 -0.85 -11.47 -4.59
N GLY A 54 -0.37 -12.52 -3.94
CA GLY A 54 -0.70 -13.89 -4.31
C GLY A 54 -2.15 -14.27 -4.00
N VAL A 55 -2.76 -15.10 -4.85
CA VAL A 55 -4.16 -15.55 -4.68
C VAL A 55 -4.24 -16.75 -3.75
N LYS A 56 -3.44 -17.78 -3.99
CA LYS A 56 -3.47 -19.05 -3.24
C LYS A 56 -2.47 -19.09 -2.09
N GLU A 57 -1.35 -18.42 -2.26
CA GLU A 57 -0.26 -18.36 -1.31
C GLU A 57 0.49 -17.04 -1.43
N ARG A 58 1.34 -16.75 -0.46
CA ARG A 58 2.25 -15.60 -0.53
C ARG A 58 3.27 -15.81 -1.65
N PHE A 59 3.70 -14.72 -2.25
CA PHE A 59 4.77 -14.75 -3.24
C PHE A 59 6.09 -15.21 -2.61
N ASP A 60 6.71 -16.18 -3.22
CA ASP A 60 8.11 -16.51 -3.00
C ASP A 60 8.96 -15.48 -3.77
N LEU A 61 9.48 -14.48 -3.05
CA LEU A 61 10.19 -13.36 -3.66
C LEU A 61 11.46 -13.81 -4.39
N GLU A 62 12.14 -14.85 -3.91
CA GLU A 62 13.32 -15.39 -4.59
C GLU A 62 12.95 -16.03 -5.94
N LYS A 63 11.86 -16.79 -6.00
CA LYS A 63 11.36 -17.31 -7.27
C LYS A 63 10.93 -16.21 -8.23
N ILE A 64 10.23 -15.18 -7.71
CA ILE A 64 9.84 -14.01 -8.51
C ILE A 64 11.08 -13.34 -9.09
N LYS A 65 12.12 -13.10 -8.29
CA LYS A 65 13.36 -12.49 -8.71
C LYS A 65 14.05 -13.28 -9.85
N LEU A 66 14.11 -14.60 -9.73
CA LEU A 66 14.65 -15.46 -10.78
C LEU A 66 13.86 -15.36 -12.09
N LYS A 67 12.53 -15.20 -12.01
CA LYS A 67 11.67 -15.05 -13.19
C LYS A 67 11.77 -13.64 -13.78
N LEU A 68 11.88 -12.62 -12.95
CA LEU A 68 12.08 -11.23 -13.38
C LEU A 68 13.33 -11.08 -14.24
N ALA A 69 14.38 -11.85 -14.01
CA ALA A 69 15.58 -11.87 -14.84
C ALA A 69 15.31 -12.28 -16.32
N ARG A 70 14.15 -12.86 -16.60
CA ARG A 70 13.70 -13.25 -17.96
C ARG A 70 12.71 -12.26 -18.57
N THR A 71 12.43 -11.17 -17.88
CA THR A 71 11.52 -10.11 -18.32
C THR A 71 12.31 -8.83 -18.62
N PRO A 72 11.72 -7.86 -19.33
CA PRO A 72 12.33 -6.54 -19.50
C PRO A 72 12.23 -5.67 -18.24
N PHE A 73 11.70 -6.19 -17.12
CA PHE A 73 11.48 -5.42 -15.90
C PHE A 73 12.81 -5.17 -15.18
N ALA A 74 13.02 -3.93 -14.74
CA ALA A 74 14.19 -3.55 -13.96
C ALA A 74 13.85 -3.55 -12.46
N ILE A 75 14.60 -4.28 -11.65
CA ILE A 75 14.45 -4.25 -10.19
C ILE A 75 14.92 -2.89 -9.69
N LEU A 76 14.04 -2.15 -9.01
CA LEU A 76 14.31 -0.85 -8.42
C LEU A 76 14.68 -0.95 -6.95
N ASN A 77 14.00 -1.82 -6.22
CA ASN A 77 14.20 -2.02 -4.79
C ASN A 77 13.80 -3.43 -4.37
N GLU A 78 14.45 -3.93 -3.34
CA GLU A 78 14.22 -5.25 -2.76
C GLU A 78 14.21 -5.14 -1.23
N SER A 79 13.24 -5.76 -0.59
CA SER A 79 13.11 -5.85 0.87
C SER A 79 12.59 -7.24 1.25
N GLU A 80 12.60 -7.57 2.53
CA GLU A 80 12.02 -8.81 3.05
C GLU A 80 10.53 -8.97 2.71
N ASN A 81 9.83 -7.86 2.50
CA ASN A 81 8.38 -7.82 2.33
C ASN A 81 7.92 -7.59 0.89
N ALA A 82 8.82 -7.17 -0.01
CA ALA A 82 8.44 -6.86 -1.38
C ALA A 82 9.64 -6.70 -2.33
N ILE A 83 9.39 -6.97 -3.61
CA ILE A 83 10.27 -6.57 -4.71
C ILE A 83 9.53 -5.52 -5.54
N THR A 84 10.16 -4.37 -5.74
CA THR A 84 9.66 -3.30 -6.60
C THR A 84 10.42 -3.28 -7.91
N VAL A 85 9.69 -3.28 -9.02
CA VAL A 85 10.25 -3.23 -10.36
C VAL A 85 9.69 -2.06 -11.16
N LEU A 86 10.44 -1.65 -12.17
CA LEU A 86 9.96 -0.80 -13.25
C LEU A 86 9.50 -1.71 -14.38
N GLY A 87 8.19 -1.73 -14.61
CA GLY A 87 7.56 -2.47 -15.70
C GLY A 87 7.45 -1.64 -16.98
N ASN A 88 6.69 -2.18 -17.92
CA ASN A 88 6.43 -1.52 -19.19
C ASN A 88 5.76 -0.14 -18.98
N GLY A 89 6.03 0.80 -19.86
CA GLY A 89 5.45 2.14 -19.76
C GLY A 89 5.87 2.95 -18.54
N GLY A 90 6.88 2.50 -17.78
CA GLY A 90 7.36 3.21 -16.59
C GLY A 90 6.52 2.96 -15.33
N GLN A 91 5.64 1.96 -15.36
CA GLN A 91 4.85 1.59 -14.18
C GLN A 91 5.74 0.95 -13.11
N LYS A 92 5.58 1.40 -11.86
CA LYS A 92 6.18 0.71 -10.72
C LYS A 92 5.26 -0.40 -10.25
N ILE A 93 5.78 -1.61 -10.23
CA ILE A 93 5.05 -2.82 -9.81
C ILE A 93 5.73 -3.35 -8.56
N GLN A 94 4.95 -3.60 -7.51
CA GLN A 94 5.45 -4.15 -6.26
C GLN A 94 4.85 -5.53 -6.04
N PHE A 95 5.71 -6.55 -5.99
CA PHE A 95 5.32 -7.92 -5.62
C PHE A 95 5.39 -8.03 -4.09
N CYS A 96 4.25 -8.04 -3.43
CA CYS A 96 4.15 -8.02 -1.98
C CYS A 96 4.17 -9.44 -1.40
N HIS A 97 5.05 -9.68 -0.43
CA HIS A 97 5.13 -10.95 0.28
C HIS A 97 3.95 -11.17 1.25
N HIS A 98 3.27 -10.08 1.65
CA HIS A 98 2.07 -10.15 2.49
C HIS A 98 0.99 -10.97 1.80
N TRP A 99 0.40 -11.91 2.54
CA TRP A 99 -0.65 -12.76 2.03
C TRP A 99 -1.70 -13.02 3.12
N LYS A 100 -2.95 -13.03 2.69
CA LYS A 100 -4.10 -13.42 3.50
C LYS A 100 -4.94 -14.40 2.69
N ASN A 101 -5.54 -15.38 3.35
CA ASN A 101 -6.35 -16.36 2.67
C ASN A 101 -7.62 -15.72 2.07
N GLY A 102 -7.57 -15.48 0.77
CA GLY A 102 -8.66 -14.91 -0.01
C GLY A 102 -8.68 -13.37 -0.04
N MET A 103 -9.40 -12.86 -1.03
CA MET A 103 -9.45 -11.42 -1.35
C MET A 103 -10.08 -10.60 -0.22
N TYR A 104 -11.11 -11.12 0.44
CA TYR A 104 -11.76 -10.43 1.56
C TYR A 104 -10.76 -10.20 2.71
N ASN A 105 -10.07 -11.25 3.15
CA ASN A 105 -9.10 -11.13 4.24
C ASN A 105 -7.92 -10.24 3.87
N LEU A 106 -7.53 -10.20 2.59
CA LEU A 106 -6.52 -9.28 2.11
C LEU A 106 -6.96 -7.83 2.29
N VAL A 107 -8.13 -7.44 1.78
CA VAL A 107 -8.61 -6.05 1.86
C VAL A 107 -8.98 -5.65 3.29
N ASP A 108 -9.50 -6.58 4.10
CA ASP A 108 -9.81 -6.37 5.51
C ASP A 108 -8.54 -6.11 6.35
N SER A 109 -7.39 -6.64 5.91
CA SER A 109 -6.10 -6.41 6.58
C SER A 109 -5.47 -5.03 6.31
N PHE A 110 -6.00 -4.25 5.39
CA PHE A 110 -5.49 -2.90 5.14
C PHE A 110 -5.94 -1.94 6.24
N ASP A 111 -5.07 -1.05 6.60
CA ASP A 111 -5.21 -0.14 7.72
C ASP A 111 -5.97 1.17 7.43
N PHE A 112 -6.20 1.47 6.14
CA PHE A 112 -6.93 2.67 5.73
C PHE A 112 -8.07 2.33 4.79
N SER A 113 -9.20 2.98 5.00
CA SER A 113 -10.44 2.75 4.26
C SER A 113 -10.26 2.87 2.73
N HIS A 114 -9.51 3.85 2.25
CA HIS A 114 -9.24 4.04 0.83
C HIS A 114 -8.36 2.95 0.20
N CYS A 115 -7.75 2.07 0.99
CA CYS A 115 -6.98 0.94 0.49
C CYS A 115 -7.80 -0.35 0.42
N GLN A 116 -9.01 -0.37 1.00
CA GLN A 116 -9.82 -1.59 1.17
C GLN A 116 -10.60 -1.97 -0.09
N ALA A 117 -9.87 -2.10 -1.20
CA ALA A 117 -10.36 -2.67 -2.46
C ALA A 117 -9.29 -3.57 -3.09
N ALA A 118 -9.73 -4.59 -3.80
CA ALA A 118 -8.88 -5.46 -4.59
C ALA A 118 -9.57 -5.94 -5.86
N VAL A 119 -8.76 -6.27 -6.85
CA VAL A 119 -9.20 -6.82 -8.13
C VAL A 119 -8.37 -8.06 -8.43
N ARG A 120 -9.04 -9.15 -8.79
CA ARG A 120 -8.38 -10.37 -9.24
C ARG A 120 -8.15 -10.31 -10.73
N PHE A 121 -6.93 -10.59 -11.13
CA PHE A 121 -6.55 -10.81 -12.51
C PHE A 121 -6.36 -12.31 -12.74
N THR A 122 -6.92 -12.81 -13.83
CA THR A 122 -6.77 -14.20 -14.26
C THR A 122 -6.22 -14.22 -15.69
N PHE A 123 -5.24 -15.08 -15.94
CA PHE A 123 -4.69 -15.27 -17.29
C PHE A 123 -5.59 -16.18 -18.11
N TYR A 124 -6.06 -15.68 -19.24
CA TYR A 124 -6.87 -16.45 -20.19
C TYR A 124 -5.99 -16.88 -21.36
N GLN A 125 -5.71 -18.17 -21.44
CA GLN A 125 -4.89 -18.75 -22.52
C GLN A 125 -5.43 -18.43 -23.92
N THR A 126 -6.74 -18.41 -24.08
CA THR A 126 -7.42 -18.09 -25.35
C THR A 126 -7.18 -16.66 -25.80
N GLN A 127 -6.88 -15.76 -24.89
CA GLN A 127 -6.60 -14.35 -25.17
C GLN A 127 -5.13 -14.01 -25.08
N GLY A 128 -4.32 -14.88 -24.47
CA GLY A 128 -2.90 -14.65 -24.21
C GLY A 128 -2.68 -13.44 -23.27
N ALA A 129 -3.66 -13.12 -22.41
CA ALA A 129 -3.64 -11.91 -21.60
C ALA A 129 -4.32 -12.11 -20.24
N TYR A 130 -3.93 -11.29 -19.28
CA TYR A 130 -4.63 -11.14 -18.01
C TYR A 130 -5.88 -10.27 -18.17
N CYS A 131 -6.99 -10.73 -17.63
CA CYS A 131 -8.23 -9.98 -17.54
C CYS A 131 -8.71 -9.90 -16.10
N VAL A 132 -9.43 -8.81 -15.80
CA VAL A 132 -10.14 -8.66 -14.52
C VAL A 132 -11.25 -9.70 -14.46
N SER A 133 -11.18 -10.59 -13.48
CA SER A 133 -12.16 -11.67 -13.26
C SER A 133 -13.10 -11.40 -12.08
N GLU A 134 -12.64 -10.65 -11.08
CA GLU A 134 -13.39 -10.36 -9.87
C GLU A 134 -12.93 -9.04 -9.27
N ALA A 135 -13.83 -8.31 -8.61
CA ALA A 135 -13.51 -7.12 -7.82
C ALA A 135 -14.22 -7.20 -6.47
N LEU A 136 -13.54 -6.75 -5.43
CA LEU A 136 -14.09 -6.61 -4.09
C LEU A 136 -13.81 -5.19 -3.58
N VAL A 137 -14.86 -4.56 -3.07
CA VAL A 137 -14.81 -3.21 -2.51
C VAL A 137 -15.54 -3.22 -1.17
N MET A 138 -14.84 -2.85 -0.09
CA MET A 138 -15.43 -2.76 1.24
C MET A 138 -16.30 -1.50 1.39
N ASP A 139 -17.26 -1.52 2.32
CA ASP A 139 -18.12 -0.36 2.63
C ASP A 139 -17.32 0.86 3.06
N SER A 140 -16.25 0.64 3.82
CA SER A 140 -15.29 1.67 4.22
C SER A 140 -14.63 2.36 3.02
N PHE A 141 -14.28 1.60 1.97
CA PHE A 141 -13.74 2.16 0.73
C PHE A 141 -14.79 2.99 0.00
N ILE A 142 -16.05 2.49 -0.08
CA ILE A 142 -17.14 3.21 -0.71
C ILE A 142 -17.38 4.55 0.00
N SER A 143 -17.40 4.53 1.34
CA SER A 143 -17.54 5.74 2.16
C SER A 143 -16.38 6.71 1.92
N ALA A 144 -15.13 6.22 1.90
CA ALA A 144 -13.96 7.05 1.65
C ALA A 144 -13.99 7.67 0.25
N ALA A 145 -14.43 6.92 -0.76
CA ALA A 145 -14.55 7.41 -2.13
C ALA A 145 -15.65 8.47 -2.27
N ALA A 146 -16.80 8.27 -1.62
CA ALA A 146 -17.92 9.20 -1.65
C ALA A 146 -17.63 10.50 -0.92
N CYS A 147 -17.01 10.43 0.26
CA CYS A 147 -16.68 11.59 1.10
C CYS A 147 -15.36 12.26 0.70
N ARG A 148 -14.55 11.63 -0.14
CA ARG A 148 -13.16 12.04 -0.43
C ARG A 148 -12.35 12.19 0.86
N ASP A 149 -12.58 11.29 1.79
CA ASP A 149 -11.95 11.30 3.10
C ASP A 149 -11.57 9.88 3.50
N THR A 150 -10.35 9.70 3.97
CA THR A 150 -9.88 8.39 4.43
C THR A 150 -9.94 8.30 5.95
N ALA A 151 -10.19 7.10 6.45
CA ALA A 151 -10.21 6.79 7.87
C ALA A 151 -9.25 5.63 8.18
N PHE A 152 -8.74 5.62 9.40
CA PHE A 152 -8.05 4.45 9.95
C PHE A 152 -9.10 3.40 10.32
N VAL A 153 -8.94 2.17 9.82
CA VAL A 153 -9.88 1.07 10.05
C VAL A 153 -9.31 -0.03 10.93
N GLY A 154 -8.07 0.12 11.37
CA GLY A 154 -7.35 -0.81 12.22
C GLY A 154 -6.05 -1.28 11.56
N SER A 155 -5.12 -1.82 12.36
CA SER A 155 -3.85 -2.30 11.85
C SER A 155 -3.21 -3.30 12.79
N GLU A 156 -2.54 -4.32 12.25
CA GLU A 156 -1.59 -5.15 13.00
C GLU A 156 -0.32 -4.36 13.35
N TYR A 157 -0.01 -3.30 12.58
CA TYR A 157 1.21 -2.51 12.67
C TYR A 157 0.91 -1.00 12.76
N PRO A 158 0.27 -0.51 13.86
CA PRO A 158 -0.23 0.86 13.93
C PRO A 158 0.88 1.92 13.90
N ILE A 159 2.12 1.60 14.30
CA ILE A 159 3.25 2.52 14.16
C ILE A 159 3.55 2.78 12.67
N SER A 160 3.50 1.75 11.83
CA SER A 160 3.61 1.90 10.38
C SER A 160 2.45 2.71 9.79
N SER A 161 1.25 2.53 10.35
CA SER A 161 0.06 3.28 9.94
C SER A 161 0.20 4.77 10.23
N LEU A 162 0.84 5.14 11.34
CA LEU A 162 1.10 6.55 11.65
C LEU A 162 1.94 7.23 10.56
N MET A 163 2.98 6.55 10.08
CA MET A 163 3.82 7.06 9.00
C MET A 163 3.05 7.15 7.68
N ARG A 164 2.17 6.17 7.42
CA ARG A 164 1.31 6.18 6.22
C ARG A 164 0.27 7.28 6.26
N ALA A 165 -0.31 7.60 7.42
CA ALA A 165 -1.25 8.70 7.59
C ALA A 165 -0.64 10.03 7.11
N ALA A 166 0.60 10.33 7.51
CA ALA A 166 1.30 11.52 7.03
C ALA A 166 1.47 11.52 5.50
N LYS A 167 1.89 10.39 4.90
CA LYS A 167 1.99 10.23 3.44
C LYS A 167 0.65 10.48 2.76
N PHE A 168 -0.45 9.97 3.31
CA PHE A 168 -1.78 10.11 2.72
C PHE A 168 -2.33 11.53 2.86
N TYR A 169 -2.01 12.23 3.95
CA TYR A 169 -2.32 13.64 4.09
C TYR A 169 -1.64 14.47 2.99
N HIS A 170 -0.36 14.27 2.75
CA HIS A 170 0.36 14.96 1.68
C HIS A 170 -0.13 14.61 0.27
N ARG A 171 -0.79 13.47 0.10
CA ARG A 171 -1.43 13.07 -1.17
C ARG A 171 -2.86 13.58 -1.31
N GLY A 172 -3.38 14.33 -0.33
CA GLY A 172 -4.73 14.88 -0.35
C GLY A 172 -5.84 13.82 -0.24
N LEU A 173 -5.58 12.73 0.48
CA LEU A 173 -6.56 11.66 0.71
C LEU A 173 -7.41 11.89 1.96
N PHE A 174 -7.14 12.92 2.75
CA PHE A 174 -7.99 13.42 3.82
C PHE A 174 -8.76 14.63 3.33
N ALA A 175 -10.02 14.75 3.73
CA ALA A 175 -10.89 15.87 3.36
C ALA A 175 -10.32 17.21 3.86
N ASP A 176 -9.78 17.19 5.08
CA ASP A 176 -9.18 18.36 5.71
C ASP A 176 -8.15 17.97 6.79
N TYR A 177 -7.57 18.98 7.44
CA TYR A 177 -6.59 18.76 8.50
C TYR A 177 -7.22 18.18 9.79
N LEU A 178 -8.51 18.39 10.03
CA LEU A 178 -9.20 17.82 11.18
C LEU A 178 -9.37 16.32 11.01
N SER A 179 -9.80 15.85 9.83
CA SER A 179 -9.90 14.44 9.49
C SER A 179 -8.56 13.72 9.68
N TYR A 180 -7.45 14.35 9.22
CA TYR A 180 -6.10 13.82 9.46
C TYR A 180 -5.76 13.71 10.96
N LYS A 181 -6.05 14.75 11.76
CA LYS A 181 -5.82 14.72 13.22
C LYS A 181 -6.59 13.61 13.90
N ILE A 182 -7.87 13.45 13.56
CA ILE A 182 -8.72 12.38 14.10
C ILE A 182 -8.09 11.03 13.81
N CYS A 183 -7.71 10.79 12.57
CA CYS A 183 -7.05 9.55 12.17
C CYS A 183 -5.74 9.30 12.95
N VAL A 184 -4.91 10.32 13.16
CA VAL A 184 -3.69 10.20 13.96
C VAL A 184 -4.02 9.83 15.42
N ILE A 185 -5.05 10.43 16.00
CA ILE A 185 -5.50 10.12 17.38
C ILE A 185 -5.97 8.66 17.46
N GLU A 186 -6.76 8.18 16.49
CA GLU A 186 -7.23 6.80 16.44
C GLU A 186 -6.05 5.80 16.37
N ILE A 187 -5.04 6.10 15.55
CA ILE A 187 -3.83 5.28 15.47
C ILE A 187 -3.07 5.29 16.81
N LEU A 188 -2.92 6.45 17.46
CA LEU A 188 -2.28 6.55 18.76
C LEU A 188 -3.03 5.76 19.83
N ILE A 189 -4.37 5.81 19.84
CA ILE A 189 -5.20 5.00 20.72
C ILE A 189 -4.95 3.51 20.46
N ALA A 190 -4.89 3.07 19.21
CA ALA A 190 -4.60 1.68 18.86
C ALA A 190 -3.20 1.24 19.32
N ILE A 191 -2.19 2.11 19.24
CA ILE A 191 -0.84 1.86 19.79
C ILE A 191 -0.90 1.66 21.31
N VAL A 192 -1.60 2.54 22.02
CA VAL A 192 -1.76 2.47 23.48
C VAL A 192 -2.49 1.20 23.90
N GLN A 193 -3.64 0.92 23.28
CA GLN A 193 -4.47 -0.23 23.61
C GLN A 193 -3.77 -1.57 23.40
N ARG A 194 -2.85 -1.65 22.46
CA ARG A 194 -2.06 -2.86 22.20
C ARG A 194 -0.82 -2.99 23.07
N GLY A 195 -0.53 -2.01 23.94
CA GLY A 195 0.67 -2.01 24.74
C GLY A 195 1.98 -1.96 23.92
N LEU A 196 1.91 -1.44 22.70
CA LEU A 196 3.02 -1.37 21.74
C LEU A 196 4.01 -0.26 22.10
N PHE A 197 4.38 -0.18 23.38
CA PHE A 197 5.52 0.62 23.85
C PHE A 197 6.83 -0.20 23.92
N ASP A 198 6.77 -1.45 23.43
CA ASP A 198 8.00 -2.23 23.28
C ASP A 198 8.85 -1.62 22.16
N VAL A 199 10.03 -1.14 22.56
CA VAL A 199 11.00 -0.51 21.66
C VAL A 199 11.43 -1.47 20.55
N GLU A 200 11.54 -2.77 20.83
CA GLU A 200 11.95 -3.76 19.83
C GLU A 200 10.84 -4.02 18.79
N ASP A 201 9.58 -4.00 19.21
CA ASP A 201 8.46 -4.11 18.26
C ASP A 201 8.32 -2.86 17.41
N ALA A 202 8.47 -1.68 18.01
CA ALA A 202 8.49 -0.41 17.26
C ALA A 202 9.64 -0.38 16.24
N LYS A 203 10.82 -0.87 16.57
CA LYS A 203 11.95 -1.01 15.65
C LYS A 203 11.59 -1.93 14.47
N ARG A 204 11.02 -3.11 14.74
CA ARG A 204 10.58 -4.03 13.67
C ARG A 204 9.59 -3.40 12.72
N GLN A 205 8.57 -2.72 13.26
CA GLN A 205 7.58 -2.04 12.46
C GLN A 205 8.18 -0.91 11.59
N LEU A 206 9.11 -0.12 12.13
CA LEU A 206 9.81 0.92 11.37
C LEU A 206 10.75 0.34 10.30
N CYS A 207 11.42 -0.77 10.58
CA CYS A 207 12.25 -1.45 9.59
C CYS A 207 11.44 -2.06 8.46
N SER A 208 10.17 -2.43 8.69
CA SER A 208 9.27 -2.96 7.66
C SER A 208 8.73 -1.89 6.71
N ILE A 209 8.84 -0.61 7.07
CA ILE A 209 8.50 0.50 6.18
C ILE A 209 9.60 0.53 5.11
N SER A 210 9.27 0.04 3.91
CA SER A 210 10.16 0.15 2.76
C SER A 210 10.49 1.63 2.51
N ASP A 211 11.70 1.89 2.00
CA ASP A 211 12.21 3.23 1.71
C ASP A 211 11.40 4.03 0.68
N GLY A 212 10.15 3.65 0.40
CA GLY A 212 9.19 4.37 -0.42
C GLY A 212 8.87 5.79 0.06
N PHE A 213 9.42 6.21 1.19
CA PHE A 213 9.47 7.61 1.64
C PHE A 213 10.63 8.41 1.01
N GLY A 214 11.31 7.85 -0.01
CA GLY A 214 12.22 8.60 -0.85
C GLY A 214 13.33 9.30 -0.09
N GLY A 215 14.26 8.53 0.53
CA GLY A 215 15.42 9.11 1.21
C GLY A 215 15.08 10.03 2.37
N ASN A 216 13.94 9.82 2.99
CA ASN A 216 13.42 10.73 3.99
C ASN A 216 14.23 10.62 5.29
N ASN A 217 15.06 11.62 5.55
CA ASN A 217 15.74 11.85 6.81
C ASN A 217 14.83 11.68 8.05
N ARG A 218 13.50 11.80 7.90
CA ARG A 218 12.52 11.66 8.99
C ARG A 218 12.32 10.23 9.47
N VAL A 219 12.25 9.25 8.56
CA VAL A 219 12.18 7.84 8.95
C VAL A 219 13.48 7.46 9.66
N GLU A 220 14.60 7.94 9.16
CA GLU A 220 15.90 7.72 9.79
C GLU A 220 16.02 8.44 11.14
N VAL A 221 15.47 9.67 11.26
CA VAL A 221 15.39 10.37 12.55
C VAL A 221 14.52 9.61 13.55
N LEU A 222 13.36 9.11 13.14
CA LEU A 222 12.49 8.30 13.99
C LEU A 222 13.17 6.97 14.38
N ARG A 223 13.81 6.30 13.44
CA ARG A 223 14.61 5.11 13.71
C ARG A 223 15.69 5.43 14.75
N GLN A 224 16.45 6.52 14.58
CA GLN A 224 17.50 6.91 15.50
C GLN A 224 16.97 7.31 16.88
N LEU A 225 15.80 7.96 16.98
CA LEU A 225 15.15 8.26 18.26
C LEU A 225 14.78 6.99 19.01
N ILE A 226 14.19 6.02 18.33
CA ILE A 226 13.80 4.73 18.93
C ILE A 226 15.06 3.93 19.34
N TYR A 227 16.10 3.90 18.50
CA TYR A 227 17.33 3.15 18.76
C TYR A 227 18.17 3.75 19.89
N LYS A 228 18.12 5.08 20.09
CA LYS A 228 18.95 5.78 21.08
C LYS A 228 18.21 6.12 22.38
N GLY A 229 17.05 5.52 22.62
CA GLY A 229 16.30 5.77 23.86
C GLY A 229 15.76 7.20 23.97
N GLY A 230 15.39 7.81 22.87
CA GLY A 230 14.70 9.10 22.86
C GLY A 230 15.59 10.33 22.85
N THR A 231 16.89 10.21 22.71
CA THR A 231 17.75 11.40 22.49
C THR A 231 17.79 11.72 21.01
N PRO A 232 17.19 12.85 20.56
CA PRO A 232 17.20 13.21 19.15
C PRO A 232 18.64 13.38 18.67
N PRO A 233 19.03 12.80 17.53
CA PRO A 233 20.30 13.11 16.91
C PRO A 233 20.34 14.60 16.61
N LYS A 234 21.48 15.23 16.86
CA LYS A 234 21.67 16.60 16.32
C LYS A 234 21.45 16.53 14.81
N PRO A 235 20.61 17.39 14.23
CA PRO A 235 20.43 17.43 12.80
C PRO A 235 21.81 17.59 12.15
N LYS A 236 22.18 16.68 11.29
CA LYS A 236 23.28 16.88 10.36
C LYS A 236 22.82 18.00 9.45
N ASN A 237 23.53 19.10 9.53
CA ASN A 237 23.25 20.38 8.91
C ASN A 237 22.68 20.31 7.49
N GLU A 238 21.83 21.24 7.21
CA GLU A 238 21.50 21.95 5.97
C GLU A 238 20.24 21.53 5.21
N ASP A 239 19.67 20.33 5.37
CA ASP A 239 18.49 19.96 4.56
C ASP A 239 17.15 19.97 5.34
N MET A 240 17.13 20.48 6.57
CA MET A 240 15.93 20.49 7.43
C MET A 240 15.20 21.83 7.51
N GLU A 241 15.65 22.83 6.81
CA GLU A 241 14.91 24.08 6.68
C GLU A 241 14.02 24.06 5.44
N ASP A 242 12.99 23.22 5.44
CA ASP A 242 11.81 23.50 4.63
C ASP A 242 10.85 24.35 5.47
N PRO A 243 10.78 25.66 5.23
CA PRO A 243 9.94 26.59 5.99
C PRO A 243 8.43 26.35 5.79
N ASN A 244 8.03 25.38 4.94
CA ASN A 244 6.65 25.10 4.59
C ASN A 244 6.10 23.84 5.25
N LEU A 245 6.80 23.29 6.26
CA LEU A 245 6.26 22.15 7.01
C LEU A 245 5.37 22.64 8.15
N PRO A 246 4.05 22.44 8.06
CA PRO A 246 3.18 22.64 9.20
C PRO A 246 3.51 21.59 10.26
N PHE A 247 3.76 22.05 11.49
CA PHE A 247 3.83 21.25 12.70
C PHE A 247 2.48 20.64 13.02
#